data_23a01a2a2dc034e711c63f75e1d31278
#
_entry.id   23a01a2a2dc034e711c63f75e1d31278
#
_cell.length_a   1.000
_cell.length_b   1.000
_cell.length_c   1.000
_cell.angle_alpha   90.00
_cell.angle_beta   90.00
_cell.angle_gamma   90.00
#
_symmetry.space_group_name_H-M   'P 1'
#
loop_
_entity.id
_entity.type
_entity.pdbx_description
1 polymer ?
#
loop_
_entity_poly.entity_id
_entity_poly.type
_entity_poly.pdbx_seq_one_letter_code
_entity_poly.pdbx_strand_id
1 'polypeptide(L)'
;MRMNLSSRTLVPLLLAAALCPVASAFSQLPAARPDAPAAPRPPAASLTRPASPAKPTGADGFIQRWLVLEPIRVPGQLTEAAVRSAVEKDFSVTATPLPHDGDTLKVGDAELKWHAVDTLNYNVNLYHFAYALNKPTTNVLFWAVTVVNAPREMSGVRLAIGSNAASVWWVNGSEATALYNDRQAVIDDGVSKRLTLKAGPNVIRAAIVNAGGATDFCVRFLDGNDQPIKTLTATLAER
;
A
#
# COMPACT_ATOMS: atom_id res chain seq x y z
N MET A 1 -15.85 -37.33 84.67
CA MET A 1 -16.81 -37.32 83.56
C MET A 1 -16.02 -37.52 82.26
N ARG A 2 -16.01 -38.76 81.73
CA ARG A 2 -15.18 -39.16 80.62
C ARG A 2 -16.06 -39.10 79.36
N MET A 3 -15.66 -38.36 78.33
CA MET A 3 -16.30 -38.39 76.99
C MET A 3 -15.40 -39.11 76.01
N ASN A 4 -15.96 -40.15 75.42
CA ASN A 4 -15.40 -41.06 74.43
C ASN A 4 -15.28 -40.36 73.06
N LEU A 5 -14.10 -40.32 72.46
CA LEU A 5 -13.92 -39.96 71.04
C LEU A 5 -13.95 -41.25 70.21
N SER A 6 -14.96 -41.33 69.36
CA SER A 6 -15.10 -42.34 68.34
C SER A 6 -14.23 -41.96 67.11
N SER A 7 -13.26 -42.81 66.80
CA SER A 7 -12.44 -42.72 65.59
C SER A 7 -13.24 -43.16 64.35
N ARG A 8 -13.42 -42.25 63.39
CA ARG A 8 -13.93 -42.58 62.05
C ARG A 8 -12.76 -42.70 61.07
N THR A 9 -12.60 -43.91 60.58
CA THR A 9 -11.62 -44.31 59.54
C THR A 9 -12.05 -43.70 58.20
N LEU A 10 -11.22 -42.83 57.63
CA LEU A 10 -11.38 -42.31 56.25
C LEU A 10 -10.69 -43.29 55.27
N VAL A 11 -11.46 -43.84 54.35
CA VAL A 11 -11.00 -44.63 53.22
C VAL A 11 -10.64 -43.65 52.10
N PRO A 12 -9.45 -43.67 51.51
CA PRO A 12 -9.13 -42.83 50.37
C PRO A 12 -9.69 -43.43 49.08
N LEU A 13 -10.56 -42.70 48.39
CA LEU A 13 -11.05 -43.01 47.03
C LEU A 13 -9.97 -42.61 46.04
N LEU A 14 -9.29 -43.58 45.45
CA LEU A 14 -8.36 -43.40 44.35
C LEU A 14 -9.16 -43.12 43.08
N LEU A 15 -9.14 -41.88 42.62
CA LEU A 15 -9.67 -41.44 41.33
C LEU A 15 -8.58 -41.69 40.26
N ALA A 16 -8.70 -42.73 39.48
CA ALA A 16 -7.83 -42.99 38.32
C ALA A 16 -8.23 -42.04 37.18
N ALA A 17 -7.44 -40.99 36.94
CA ALA A 17 -7.57 -40.15 35.78
C ALA A 17 -6.99 -40.87 34.56
N ALA A 18 -7.87 -41.32 33.65
CA ALA A 18 -7.46 -41.84 32.36
C ALA A 18 -7.00 -40.68 31.48
N LEU A 19 -5.68 -40.58 31.27
CA LEU A 19 -5.10 -39.68 30.24
C LEU A 19 -5.37 -40.32 28.87
N CYS A 20 -6.34 -39.76 28.14
CA CYS A 20 -6.43 -40.00 26.70
C CYS A 20 -5.34 -39.15 26.00
N PRO A 21 -4.46 -39.74 25.17
CA PRO A 21 -3.57 -38.97 24.34
C PRO A 21 -4.39 -38.29 23.22
N VAL A 22 -4.48 -36.97 23.27
CA VAL A 22 -4.97 -36.18 22.14
C VAL A 22 -3.90 -36.23 21.07
N ALA A 23 -4.08 -37.13 20.10
CA ALA A 23 -3.27 -37.10 18.88
C ALA A 23 -3.58 -35.84 18.10
N SER A 24 -2.67 -34.87 18.16
CA SER A 24 -2.70 -33.70 17.30
C SER A 24 -2.47 -34.17 15.85
N ALA A 25 -3.55 -34.34 15.11
CA ALA A 25 -3.50 -34.49 13.67
C ALA A 25 -3.05 -33.19 13.06
N PHE A 26 -1.73 -32.97 12.92
CA PHE A 26 -1.20 -31.99 11.99
C PHE A 26 -1.61 -32.43 10.60
N SER A 27 -2.65 -31.81 10.05
CA SER A 27 -3.01 -31.94 8.64
C SER A 27 -1.85 -31.33 7.84
N GLN A 28 -0.94 -32.19 7.38
CA GLN A 28 0.07 -31.79 6.41
C GLN A 28 -0.67 -31.38 5.14
N LEU A 29 -0.66 -30.10 4.83
CA LEU A 29 -1.03 -29.62 3.50
C LEU A 29 -0.19 -30.40 2.48
N PRO A 30 -0.81 -31.02 1.46
CA PRO A 30 -0.07 -31.75 0.45
C PRO A 30 0.95 -30.81 -0.19
N ALA A 31 2.22 -31.22 -0.23
CA ALA A 31 3.28 -30.51 -0.94
C ALA A 31 2.82 -30.24 -2.37
N ALA A 32 2.89 -28.98 -2.81
CA ALA A 32 2.54 -28.62 -4.17
C ALA A 32 3.34 -29.47 -5.16
N ARG A 33 2.65 -30.16 -6.07
CA ARG A 33 3.30 -30.95 -7.12
C ARG A 33 4.13 -30.00 -7.98
N PRO A 34 5.42 -30.29 -8.23
CA PRO A 34 6.31 -29.42 -9.00
C PRO A 34 5.88 -29.18 -10.47
N ASP A 35 4.97 -30.00 -11.00
CA ASP A 35 4.53 -29.97 -12.41
C ASP A 35 3.08 -29.51 -12.61
N ALA A 36 2.44 -28.93 -11.61
CA ALA A 36 1.13 -28.32 -11.83
C ALA A 36 1.32 -27.08 -12.71
N PRO A 37 0.61 -26.96 -13.86
CA PRO A 37 0.65 -25.75 -14.64
C PRO A 37 0.27 -24.57 -13.75
N ALA A 38 1.09 -23.49 -13.82
CA ALA A 38 0.84 -22.29 -13.04
C ALA A 38 -0.61 -21.84 -13.29
N ALA A 39 -1.36 -21.61 -12.22
CA ALA A 39 -2.73 -21.12 -12.34
C ALA A 39 -2.73 -19.89 -13.26
N PRO A 40 -3.71 -19.76 -14.17
CA PRO A 40 -3.78 -18.61 -15.06
C PRO A 40 -3.75 -17.34 -14.24
N ARG A 41 -2.83 -16.44 -14.57
CA ARG A 41 -2.69 -15.16 -13.86
C ARG A 41 -4.00 -14.39 -14.00
N PRO A 42 -4.61 -13.94 -12.88
CA PRO A 42 -5.76 -13.06 -13.00
C PRO A 42 -5.34 -11.84 -13.82
N PRO A 43 -6.13 -11.42 -14.80
CA PRO A 43 -5.83 -10.21 -15.55
C PRO A 43 -5.68 -9.05 -14.58
N ALA A 44 -4.75 -8.11 -14.88
CA ALA A 44 -4.66 -6.82 -14.19
C ALA A 44 -5.88 -5.95 -14.51
N ALA A 45 -7.06 -6.50 -14.29
CA ALA A 45 -8.34 -6.01 -14.81
C ALA A 45 -8.73 -4.62 -14.29
N SER A 46 -8.04 -4.12 -13.24
CA SER A 46 -8.28 -2.80 -12.66
C SER A 46 -7.33 -1.71 -13.18
N LEU A 47 -6.26 -2.08 -13.90
CA LEU A 47 -5.25 -1.14 -14.40
C LEU A 47 -5.22 -1.17 -15.92
N THR A 48 -5.36 -0.02 -16.55
CA THR A 48 -5.32 0.16 -17.99
C THR A 48 -4.28 1.20 -18.39
N ARG A 49 -3.87 1.22 -19.66
CA ARG A 49 -3.08 2.35 -20.16
C ARG A 49 -3.96 3.58 -20.32
N PRO A 50 -3.44 4.81 -20.04
CA PRO A 50 -4.13 6.04 -20.33
C PRO A 50 -4.55 6.13 -21.81
N ALA A 51 -5.83 6.41 -22.04
CA ALA A 51 -6.40 6.57 -23.39
C ALA A 51 -6.65 8.05 -23.77
N SER A 52 -6.39 8.99 -22.86
CA SER A 52 -6.60 10.43 -23.05
C SER A 52 -5.47 11.23 -22.40
N PRO A 53 -5.21 12.50 -22.81
CA PRO A 53 -4.17 13.31 -22.19
C PRO A 53 -4.43 13.60 -20.71
N ALA A 54 -5.69 13.78 -20.30
CA ALA A 54 -6.09 14.09 -18.94
C ALA A 54 -7.22 13.16 -18.49
N LYS A 55 -7.25 12.84 -17.19
CA LYS A 55 -8.31 12.06 -16.54
C LYS A 55 -8.91 12.89 -15.41
N PRO A 56 -10.22 13.20 -15.45
CA PRO A 56 -10.89 13.80 -14.30
C PRO A 56 -10.77 12.89 -13.08
N THR A 57 -10.75 13.47 -11.89
CA THR A 57 -10.91 12.69 -10.65
C THR A 57 -12.26 11.96 -10.65
N GLY A 58 -12.31 10.78 -10.04
CA GLY A 58 -13.54 9.99 -9.97
C GLY A 58 -14.68 10.71 -9.24
N ALA A 59 -15.87 10.11 -9.25
CA ALA A 59 -17.08 10.67 -8.63
C ALA A 59 -16.89 11.06 -7.15
N ASP A 60 -16.00 10.36 -6.45
CA ASP A 60 -15.64 10.61 -5.04
C ASP A 60 -14.33 11.38 -4.88
N GLY A 61 -13.82 11.99 -5.96
CA GLY A 61 -12.61 12.81 -5.97
C GLY A 61 -11.28 12.03 -6.02
N PHE A 62 -11.30 10.69 -6.16
CA PHE A 62 -10.08 9.89 -6.20
C PHE A 62 -9.24 10.15 -7.45
N ILE A 63 -7.92 10.21 -7.25
CA ILE A 63 -6.93 10.37 -8.31
C ILE A 63 -6.62 8.98 -8.87
N GLN A 64 -6.99 8.76 -10.13
CA GLN A 64 -6.98 7.46 -10.78
C GLN A 64 -5.94 7.31 -11.91
N ARG A 65 -5.07 8.29 -12.12
CA ARG A 65 -3.99 8.27 -13.13
C ARG A 65 -2.65 8.44 -12.47
N TRP A 66 -1.72 7.53 -12.77
CA TRP A 66 -0.40 7.49 -12.17
C TRP A 66 0.67 7.02 -13.15
N LEU A 67 1.88 7.49 -12.93
CA LEU A 67 3.10 6.88 -13.43
C LEU A 67 3.71 6.07 -12.29
N VAL A 68 3.89 4.77 -12.49
CA VAL A 68 4.37 3.83 -11.46
C VAL A 68 5.67 3.20 -11.92
N LEU A 69 6.71 3.26 -11.08
CA LEU A 69 7.98 2.57 -11.29
C LEU A 69 7.84 1.09 -10.94
N GLU A 70 8.47 0.23 -11.71
CA GLU A 70 8.66 -1.17 -11.35
C GLU A 70 9.28 -1.29 -9.94
N PRO A 71 8.91 -2.32 -9.15
CA PRO A 71 9.26 -2.39 -7.74
C PRO A 71 10.77 -2.52 -7.51
N ILE A 72 11.28 -1.71 -6.59
CA ILE A 72 12.64 -1.76 -6.07
C ILE A 72 12.69 -2.75 -4.89
N ARG A 73 13.64 -3.67 -4.86
CA ARG A 73 13.82 -4.55 -3.70
C ARG A 73 14.36 -3.78 -2.50
N VAL A 74 13.68 -3.90 -1.37
CA VAL A 74 14.07 -3.30 -0.09
C VAL A 74 13.81 -4.31 1.04
N PRO A 75 14.43 -4.14 2.22
CA PRO A 75 14.00 -4.89 3.41
C PRO A 75 12.53 -4.60 3.72
N GLY A 76 11.73 -5.64 3.97
CA GLY A 76 10.31 -5.55 4.25
C GLY A 76 10.00 -5.07 5.68
N GLN A 77 10.61 -3.98 6.12
CA GLN A 77 10.39 -3.38 7.42
C GLN A 77 9.53 -2.13 7.26
N LEU A 78 8.44 -2.04 8.02
CA LEU A 78 7.42 -1.00 7.87
C LEU A 78 7.43 0.04 9.00
N THR A 79 8.44 -0.01 9.89
CA THR A 79 8.65 1.04 10.90
C THR A 79 9.04 2.36 10.22
N GLU A 80 8.75 3.49 10.84
CA GLU A 80 9.09 4.81 10.30
C GLU A 80 10.56 4.91 9.90
N ALA A 81 11.48 4.52 10.79
CA ALA A 81 12.92 4.60 10.52
C ALA A 81 13.35 3.77 9.30
N ALA A 82 12.81 2.55 9.17
CA ALA A 82 13.15 1.66 8.06
C ALA A 82 12.57 2.17 6.72
N VAL A 83 11.34 2.67 6.74
CA VAL A 83 10.68 3.24 5.54
C VAL A 83 11.42 4.49 5.09
N ARG A 84 11.74 5.41 5.99
CA ARG A 84 12.52 6.62 5.65
C ARG A 84 13.90 6.26 5.09
N SER A 85 14.62 5.32 5.71
CA SER A 85 15.91 4.85 5.18
C SER A 85 15.80 4.23 3.79
N ALA A 86 14.73 3.48 3.50
CA ALA A 86 14.51 2.91 2.17
C ALA A 86 14.23 4.00 1.12
N VAL A 87 13.41 4.99 1.48
CA VAL A 87 13.04 6.13 0.61
C VAL A 87 14.25 7.04 0.34
N GLU A 88 15.07 7.34 1.34
CA GLU A 88 16.23 8.22 1.21
C GLU A 88 17.33 7.65 0.31
N LYS A 89 17.53 6.33 0.33
CA LYS A 89 18.53 5.68 -0.53
C LYS A 89 18.24 5.86 -2.02
N ASP A 90 16.97 6.00 -2.38
CA ASP A 90 16.51 6.13 -3.77
C ASP A 90 16.00 7.53 -4.08
N PHE A 91 16.45 8.54 -3.34
CA PHE A 91 16.03 9.94 -3.48
C PHE A 91 16.16 10.49 -4.91
N SER A 92 17.03 9.93 -5.73
CA SER A 92 17.14 10.27 -7.15
C SER A 92 15.81 10.16 -7.91
N VAL A 93 14.93 9.27 -7.47
CA VAL A 93 13.60 9.07 -8.07
C VAL A 93 12.64 10.23 -7.77
N THR A 94 12.90 11.02 -6.72
CA THR A 94 12.11 12.21 -6.36
C THR A 94 12.56 13.47 -7.09
N ALA A 95 13.71 13.43 -7.76
CA ALA A 95 14.28 14.58 -8.46
C ALA A 95 13.45 15.01 -9.68
N THR A 96 13.66 16.24 -10.12
CA THR A 96 13.21 16.75 -11.41
C THR A 96 14.29 16.49 -12.49
N PRO A 97 13.94 16.24 -13.76
CA PRO A 97 12.59 16.29 -14.33
C PRO A 97 11.70 15.10 -13.90
N LEU A 98 10.39 15.26 -14.10
CA LEU A 98 9.44 14.17 -13.89
C LEU A 98 9.68 13.07 -14.93
N PRO A 99 9.58 11.80 -14.55
CA PRO A 99 9.70 10.70 -15.51
C PRO A 99 8.48 10.64 -16.45
N HIS A 100 8.66 9.96 -17.58
CA HIS A 100 7.62 9.70 -18.58
C HIS A 100 7.32 8.21 -18.68
N ASP A 101 6.23 7.86 -19.34
CA ASP A 101 5.91 6.46 -19.65
C ASP A 101 7.01 5.87 -20.54
N GLY A 102 7.58 4.78 -20.08
CA GLY A 102 8.65 4.06 -20.76
C GLY A 102 10.06 4.47 -20.36
N ASP A 103 10.23 5.56 -19.62
CA ASP A 103 11.56 5.93 -19.09
C ASP A 103 12.11 4.83 -18.18
N THR A 104 13.43 4.65 -18.17
CA THR A 104 14.10 3.67 -17.34
C THR A 104 14.92 4.34 -16.25
N LEU A 105 15.05 3.64 -15.12
CA LEU A 105 15.87 4.04 -13.98
C LEU A 105 16.77 2.86 -13.58
N LYS A 106 18.06 3.11 -13.48
CA LYS A 106 19.00 2.12 -12.96
C LYS A 106 19.10 2.23 -11.43
N VAL A 107 18.75 1.13 -10.74
CA VAL A 107 18.85 0.99 -9.29
C VAL A 107 19.73 -0.21 -8.96
N GLY A 108 20.95 0.02 -8.50
CA GLY A 108 21.97 -1.03 -8.41
C GLY A 108 22.25 -1.64 -9.79
N ASP A 109 22.10 -2.97 -9.90
CA ASP A 109 22.26 -3.70 -11.16
C ASP A 109 20.95 -3.85 -11.95
N ALA A 110 19.82 -3.42 -11.40
CA ALA A 110 18.51 -3.53 -12.04
C ALA A 110 18.20 -2.28 -12.87
N GLU A 111 17.68 -2.49 -14.07
CA GLU A 111 17.02 -1.45 -14.86
C GLU A 111 15.52 -1.58 -14.70
N LEU A 112 14.88 -0.56 -14.14
CA LEU A 112 13.47 -0.50 -13.85
C LEU A 112 12.79 0.50 -14.76
N LYS A 113 11.54 0.20 -15.13
CA LYS A 113 10.78 1.00 -16.09
C LYS A 113 9.60 1.68 -15.44
N TRP A 114 9.30 2.91 -15.87
CA TRP A 114 8.10 3.63 -15.53
C TRP A 114 6.95 3.24 -16.44
N HIS A 115 5.77 3.04 -15.86
CA HIS A 115 4.55 2.65 -16.56
C HIS A 115 3.41 3.60 -16.25
N ALA A 116 2.81 4.18 -17.29
CA ALA A 116 1.60 4.96 -17.16
C ALA A 116 0.39 4.03 -16.96
N VAL A 117 -0.37 4.26 -15.91
CA VAL A 117 -1.54 3.47 -15.54
C VAL A 117 -2.74 4.35 -15.20
N ASP A 118 -3.90 3.93 -15.63
CA ASP A 118 -5.20 4.38 -15.15
C ASP A 118 -5.84 3.25 -14.34
N THR A 119 -6.40 3.56 -13.18
CA THR A 119 -7.25 2.60 -12.48
C THR A 119 -8.73 2.87 -12.77
N LEU A 120 -9.52 1.81 -12.82
CA LEU A 120 -10.98 1.87 -12.92
C LEU A 120 -11.64 1.99 -11.53
N ASN A 121 -10.94 1.58 -10.50
CA ASN A 121 -11.39 1.63 -9.11
C ASN A 121 -10.90 2.90 -8.42
N TYR A 122 -11.37 3.13 -7.19
CA TYR A 122 -10.90 4.22 -6.34
C TYR A 122 -9.44 4.02 -5.86
N ASN A 123 -8.95 2.78 -5.83
CA ASN A 123 -7.60 2.41 -5.40
C ASN A 123 -6.70 1.98 -6.57
N VAL A 124 -5.41 2.15 -6.41
CA VAL A 124 -4.35 1.68 -7.31
C VAL A 124 -3.75 0.42 -6.72
N ASN A 125 -3.97 -0.72 -7.38
CA ASN A 125 -3.50 -2.01 -6.90
C ASN A 125 -2.08 -2.31 -7.41
N LEU A 126 -1.09 -2.04 -6.56
CA LEU A 126 0.33 -2.24 -6.87
C LEU A 126 0.74 -3.72 -6.87
N TYR A 127 0.06 -4.57 -6.10
CA TYR A 127 0.27 -6.01 -6.15
C TYR A 127 -0.05 -6.53 -7.55
N HIS A 128 -1.22 -6.19 -8.10
CA HIS A 128 -1.59 -6.61 -9.46
C HIS A 128 -0.68 -5.98 -10.52
N PHE A 129 -0.24 -4.74 -10.32
CA PHE A 129 0.73 -4.09 -11.22
C PHE A 129 2.03 -4.90 -11.31
N ALA A 130 2.68 -5.18 -10.19
CA ALA A 130 3.92 -5.93 -10.16
C ALA A 130 3.74 -7.38 -10.65
N TYR A 131 2.66 -8.03 -10.24
CA TYR A 131 2.33 -9.40 -10.63
C TYR A 131 2.14 -9.54 -12.15
N ALA A 132 1.42 -8.61 -12.78
CA ALA A 132 1.21 -8.60 -14.24
C ALA A 132 2.52 -8.43 -15.03
N LEU A 133 3.50 -7.72 -14.46
CA LEU A 133 4.82 -7.52 -15.04
C LEU A 133 5.82 -8.65 -14.68
N ASN A 134 5.39 -9.66 -13.94
CA ASN A 134 6.25 -10.73 -13.42
C ASN A 134 7.39 -10.20 -12.53
N LYS A 135 7.11 -9.15 -11.73
CA LYS A 135 8.03 -8.50 -10.81
C LYS A 135 7.73 -8.88 -9.36
N PRO A 136 8.67 -8.69 -8.43
CA PRO A 136 8.45 -8.95 -7.01
C PRO A 136 7.27 -8.16 -6.45
N THR A 137 6.48 -8.80 -5.57
CA THR A 137 5.33 -8.18 -4.89
C THR A 137 5.55 -8.00 -3.39
N THR A 138 6.64 -8.57 -2.84
CA THR A 138 6.98 -8.55 -1.41
C THR A 138 8.38 -8.00 -1.20
N ASN A 139 8.62 -7.35 -0.06
CA ASN A 139 9.90 -6.70 0.26
C ASN A 139 10.31 -5.72 -0.84
N VAL A 140 9.41 -4.81 -1.14
CA VAL A 140 9.56 -3.86 -2.26
C VAL A 140 9.13 -2.44 -1.88
N LEU A 141 9.74 -1.49 -2.59
CA LEU A 141 9.35 -0.10 -2.63
C LEU A 141 8.79 0.21 -4.03
N PHE A 142 7.61 0.79 -4.08
CA PHE A 142 7.05 1.38 -5.29
C PHE A 142 7.14 2.91 -5.23
N TRP A 143 7.48 3.52 -6.36
CA TRP A 143 7.30 4.94 -6.57
C TRP A 143 6.12 5.20 -7.49
N ALA A 144 5.28 6.14 -7.12
CA ALA A 144 4.16 6.60 -7.95
C ALA A 144 4.18 8.12 -8.06
N VAL A 145 3.92 8.63 -9.27
CA VAL A 145 3.92 10.07 -9.56
C VAL A 145 2.70 10.40 -10.41
N THR A 146 2.07 11.53 -10.12
CA THR A 146 1.02 12.11 -10.96
C THR A 146 1.09 13.62 -10.93
N VAL A 147 0.51 14.27 -11.93
CA VAL A 147 0.33 15.73 -11.98
C VAL A 147 -1.15 16.03 -11.85
N VAL A 148 -1.53 16.72 -10.79
CA VAL A 148 -2.91 17.14 -10.53
C VAL A 148 -3.07 18.58 -10.92
N ASN A 149 -3.97 18.85 -11.87
CA ASN A 149 -4.27 20.19 -12.34
C ASN A 149 -5.47 20.75 -11.57
N ALA A 150 -5.26 21.86 -10.88
CA ALA A 150 -6.31 22.61 -10.20
C ALA A 150 -6.82 23.73 -11.10
N PRO A 151 -8.14 23.95 -11.22
CA PRO A 151 -8.70 25.00 -12.10
C PRO A 151 -8.37 26.43 -11.64
N ARG A 152 -7.99 26.57 -10.39
CA ARG A 152 -7.56 27.81 -9.74
C ARG A 152 -6.69 27.49 -8.53
N GLU A 153 -6.07 28.48 -7.93
CA GLU A 153 -5.43 28.28 -6.61
C GLU A 153 -6.49 27.88 -5.58
N MET A 154 -6.15 26.87 -4.77
CA MET A 154 -7.02 26.32 -3.74
C MET A 154 -6.25 26.21 -2.43
N SER A 155 -6.50 27.13 -1.51
CA SER A 155 -5.89 27.14 -0.17
C SER A 155 -6.71 26.34 0.85
N GLY A 156 -6.07 25.92 1.93
CA GLY A 156 -6.73 25.18 3.01
C GLY A 156 -7.16 23.75 2.65
N VAL A 157 -6.66 23.20 1.55
CA VAL A 157 -6.95 21.82 1.14
C VAL A 157 -6.08 20.82 1.90
N ARG A 158 -6.48 19.55 1.91
CA ARG A 158 -5.74 18.44 2.52
C ARG A 158 -5.56 17.32 1.52
N LEU A 159 -4.40 16.67 1.54
CA LEU A 159 -4.21 15.38 0.89
C LEU A 159 -4.72 14.29 1.86
N ALA A 160 -5.67 13.49 1.43
CA ALA A 160 -6.21 12.36 2.17
C ALA A 160 -5.84 11.07 1.46
N ILE A 161 -5.25 10.14 2.19
CA ILE A 161 -4.69 8.90 1.66
C ILE A 161 -5.19 7.68 2.42
N GLY A 162 -5.23 6.55 1.74
CA GLY A 162 -5.32 5.22 2.32
C GLY A 162 -4.27 4.32 1.70
N SER A 163 -3.62 3.48 2.49
CA SER A 163 -2.62 2.53 2.01
C SER A 163 -2.63 1.29 2.90
N ASN A 164 -2.56 0.11 2.34
CA ASN A 164 -2.42 -1.11 3.15
C ASN A 164 -0.96 -1.50 3.41
N ALA A 165 -0.04 -0.64 3.01
CA ALA A 165 1.39 -0.72 3.28
C ALA A 165 1.88 0.63 3.82
N ALA A 166 3.10 0.68 4.33
CA ALA A 166 3.69 1.94 4.73
C ALA A 166 3.89 2.86 3.52
N SER A 167 3.59 4.14 3.67
CA SER A 167 3.70 5.09 2.56
C SER A 167 4.07 6.49 3.02
N VAL A 168 4.82 7.21 2.18
CA VAL A 168 5.20 8.62 2.38
C VAL A 168 4.77 9.40 1.14
N TRP A 169 4.21 10.58 1.34
CA TRP A 169 3.55 11.37 0.29
C TRP A 169 4.04 12.80 0.26
N TRP A 170 4.27 13.31 -0.93
CA TRP A 170 4.72 14.69 -1.19
C TRP A 170 3.78 15.40 -2.15
N VAL A 171 3.57 16.67 -1.90
CA VAL A 171 2.88 17.60 -2.78
C VAL A 171 3.85 18.73 -3.12
N ASN A 172 4.13 18.94 -4.40
CA ASN A 172 5.06 19.95 -4.89
C ASN A 172 6.44 19.94 -4.21
N GLY A 173 6.95 18.72 -3.92
CA GLY A 173 8.24 18.50 -3.28
C GLY A 173 8.26 18.58 -1.74
N SER A 174 7.17 19.03 -1.11
CA SER A 174 7.03 19.07 0.34
C SER A 174 6.32 17.84 0.85
N GLU A 175 6.85 17.17 1.89
CA GLU A 175 6.18 16.05 2.54
C GLU A 175 4.84 16.49 3.11
N ALA A 176 3.78 15.81 2.71
CA ALA A 176 2.41 16.13 3.11
C ALA A 176 1.92 15.24 4.25
N THR A 177 2.14 13.92 4.14
CA THR A 177 1.70 12.95 5.15
C THR A 177 2.42 11.62 4.95
N ALA A 178 2.41 10.77 5.97
CA ALA A 178 2.95 9.42 5.91
C ALA A 178 2.12 8.46 6.78
N LEU A 179 2.14 7.18 6.40
CA LEU A 179 1.58 6.06 7.14
C LEU A 179 2.66 5.00 7.34
N TYR A 180 2.74 4.41 8.51
CA TYR A 180 3.74 3.40 8.84
C TYR A 180 3.07 2.14 9.41
N ASN A 181 3.88 1.09 9.53
CA ASN A 181 3.48 -0.24 9.99
C ASN A 181 2.57 -0.99 9.01
N ASP A 182 2.31 -2.25 9.33
CA ASP A 182 1.35 -3.09 8.61
C ASP A 182 -0.08 -2.63 8.93
N ARG A 183 -0.91 -2.49 7.89
CA ARG A 183 -2.24 -1.90 8.01
C ARG A 183 -3.14 -2.31 6.84
N GLN A 184 -4.43 -2.05 6.99
CA GLN A 184 -5.40 -2.17 5.90
C GLN A 184 -5.57 -0.82 5.20
N ALA A 185 -5.85 -0.85 3.90
CA ALA A 185 -6.19 0.35 3.15
C ALA A 185 -7.59 0.84 3.56
N VAL A 186 -7.63 1.88 4.36
CA VAL A 186 -8.84 2.59 4.74
C VAL A 186 -8.86 3.94 4.05
N ILE A 187 -10.01 4.31 3.48
CA ILE A 187 -10.17 5.62 2.82
C ILE A 187 -9.95 6.74 3.84
N ASP A 188 -9.12 7.74 3.46
CA ASP A 188 -8.80 8.94 4.25
C ASP A 188 -8.17 8.64 5.63
N ASP A 189 -7.49 7.50 5.76
CA ASP A 189 -6.86 7.08 7.01
C ASP A 189 -5.67 8.01 7.40
N GLY A 190 -4.91 8.48 6.41
CA GLY A 190 -3.89 9.51 6.59
C GLY A 190 -4.32 10.82 5.95
N VAL A 191 -4.36 11.90 6.75
CA VAL A 191 -4.76 13.22 6.25
C VAL A 191 -3.66 14.23 6.57
N SER A 192 -3.21 14.96 5.53
CA SER A 192 -2.16 15.97 5.68
C SER A 192 -2.61 17.16 6.53
N LYS A 193 -1.65 17.98 6.94
CA LYS A 193 -1.94 19.36 7.32
C LYS A 193 -2.55 20.11 6.12
N ARG A 194 -3.16 21.26 6.39
CA ARG A 194 -3.69 22.11 5.31
C ARG A 194 -2.55 22.64 4.47
N LEU A 195 -2.75 22.59 3.15
CA LEU A 195 -1.80 23.04 2.13
C LEU A 195 -2.52 23.86 1.06
N THR A 196 -1.76 24.36 0.10
CA THR A 196 -2.30 25.10 -1.05
C THR A 196 -1.94 24.37 -2.34
N LEU A 197 -2.93 24.05 -3.16
CA LEU A 197 -2.73 23.70 -4.56
C LEU A 197 -2.62 24.98 -5.38
N LYS A 198 -1.56 25.09 -6.18
CA LYS A 198 -1.39 26.19 -7.15
C LYS A 198 -2.41 26.03 -8.28
N ALA A 199 -2.82 27.12 -8.91
CA ALA A 199 -3.53 27.06 -10.18
C ALA A 199 -2.68 26.30 -11.22
N GLY A 200 -3.31 25.39 -11.98
CA GLY A 200 -2.61 24.52 -12.92
C GLY A 200 -1.93 23.32 -12.25
N PRO A 201 -0.74 22.91 -12.70
CA PRO A 201 -0.12 21.65 -12.33
C PRO A 201 0.45 21.62 -10.90
N ASN A 202 0.14 20.56 -10.18
CA ASN A 202 0.71 20.21 -8.87
C ASN A 202 1.22 18.77 -8.93
N VAL A 203 2.46 18.55 -8.54
CA VAL A 203 3.09 17.23 -8.57
C VAL A 203 2.81 16.51 -7.27
N ILE A 204 2.24 15.32 -7.37
CA ILE A 204 2.04 14.39 -6.25
C ILE A 204 3.00 13.22 -6.44
N ARG A 205 3.75 12.90 -5.41
CA ARG A 205 4.62 11.72 -5.36
C ARG A 205 4.28 10.85 -4.16
N ALA A 206 4.44 9.55 -4.33
CA ALA A 206 4.25 8.57 -3.28
C ALA A 206 5.34 7.52 -3.33
N ALA A 207 5.86 7.17 -2.16
CA ALA A 207 6.69 6.00 -1.92
C ALA A 207 5.89 5.01 -1.08
N ILE A 208 5.68 3.79 -1.57
CA ILE A 208 4.92 2.75 -0.89
C ILE A 208 5.82 1.54 -0.64
N VAL A 209 6.07 1.21 0.64
CA VAL A 209 6.91 0.08 1.06
C VAL A 209 6.03 -1.07 1.50
N ASN A 210 6.15 -2.22 0.83
CA ASN A 210 5.41 -3.43 1.14
C ASN A 210 6.32 -4.53 1.67
N ALA A 211 5.98 -5.11 2.83
CA ALA A 211 6.63 -6.30 3.37
C ALA A 211 6.05 -7.59 2.77
N GLY A 212 4.75 -7.61 2.49
CA GLY A 212 4.05 -8.77 1.93
C GLY A 212 2.54 -8.57 1.87
N GLY A 213 1.85 -9.52 1.26
CA GLY A 213 0.40 -9.45 1.09
C GLY A 213 -0.05 -8.47 -0.01
N ALA A 214 -1.28 -7.99 0.12
CA ALA A 214 -1.84 -6.99 -0.78
C ALA A 214 -1.09 -5.66 -0.65
N THR A 215 -1.02 -4.92 -1.75
CA THR A 215 -0.41 -3.58 -1.77
C THR A 215 -1.24 -2.70 -2.67
N ASP A 216 -1.95 -1.76 -2.08
CA ASP A 216 -2.72 -0.77 -2.80
C ASP A 216 -2.76 0.57 -2.04
N PHE A 217 -3.11 1.61 -2.74
CA PHE A 217 -3.36 2.92 -2.16
C PHE A 217 -4.55 3.60 -2.82
N CYS A 218 -5.18 4.50 -2.10
CA CYS A 218 -6.11 5.46 -2.63
C CYS A 218 -5.76 6.86 -2.15
N VAL A 219 -6.08 7.89 -2.95
CA VAL A 219 -5.76 9.27 -2.60
C VAL A 219 -6.73 10.23 -3.26
N ARG A 220 -7.08 11.27 -2.53
CA ARG A 220 -7.89 12.39 -2.99
C ARG A 220 -7.52 13.67 -2.25
N PHE A 221 -7.99 14.80 -2.74
CA PHE A 221 -7.93 16.06 -2.01
C PHE A 221 -9.27 16.38 -1.36
N LEU A 222 -9.20 16.90 -0.15
CA LEU A 222 -10.33 17.43 0.60
C LEU A 222 -10.24 18.97 0.61
N ASP A 223 -11.37 19.64 0.54
CA ASP A 223 -11.47 21.10 0.60
C ASP A 223 -11.38 21.66 2.04
N GLY A 224 -11.63 22.95 2.21
CA GLY A 224 -11.62 23.61 3.51
C GLY A 224 -12.64 23.08 4.52
N ASN A 225 -13.67 22.39 4.05
CA ASN A 225 -14.73 21.76 4.85
C ASN A 225 -14.54 20.24 4.96
N ASP A 226 -13.36 19.73 4.58
CA ASP A 226 -13.01 18.32 4.53
C ASP A 226 -13.92 17.50 3.58
N GLN A 227 -14.46 18.13 2.51
CA GLN A 227 -15.24 17.45 1.47
C GLN A 227 -14.35 17.11 0.27
N PRO A 228 -14.58 15.96 -0.41
CA PRO A 228 -13.81 15.57 -1.58
C PRO A 228 -13.89 16.59 -2.72
N ILE A 229 -12.72 17.00 -3.24
CA ILE A 229 -12.62 17.90 -4.39
C ILE A 229 -12.75 17.08 -5.68
N LYS A 230 -13.76 17.36 -6.49
CA LYS A 230 -14.11 16.61 -7.72
C LYS A 230 -13.79 17.37 -9.02
N THR A 231 -13.22 18.55 -8.90
CA THR A 231 -12.94 19.45 -10.05
C THR A 231 -11.51 19.37 -10.55
N LEU A 232 -10.73 18.45 -10.00
CA LEU A 232 -9.33 18.24 -10.38
C LEU A 232 -9.23 17.29 -11.58
N THR A 233 -8.15 17.42 -12.33
CA THR A 233 -7.78 16.47 -13.39
C THR A 233 -6.38 15.96 -13.17
N ALA A 234 -6.14 14.69 -13.46
CA ALA A 234 -4.83 14.07 -13.39
C ALA A 234 -4.23 13.94 -14.79
N THR A 235 -2.98 14.37 -14.93
CA THR A 235 -2.15 14.18 -16.13
C THR A 235 -0.85 13.49 -15.75
N LEU A 236 -0.06 13.13 -16.74
CA LEU A 236 1.34 12.72 -16.58
C LEU A 236 2.23 13.84 -17.11
N ALA A 237 3.53 13.77 -16.82
CA ALA A 237 4.48 14.69 -17.44
C ALA A 237 4.43 14.56 -18.97
N GLU A 238 4.40 15.69 -19.66
CA GLU A 238 4.51 15.75 -21.12
C GLU A 238 5.99 15.69 -21.50
N ARG A 239 6.30 15.10 -22.66
CA ARG A 239 7.66 15.04 -23.21
C ARG A 239 8.05 16.37 -23.81
#